data_cf749d53fb80d1c598e77a537beea006
#
_entry.id   cf749d53fb80d1c598e77a537beea006
#
_cell.length_a   1.000
_cell.length_b   1.000
_cell.length_c   1.000
_cell.angle_alpha   90.00
_cell.angle_beta   90.00
_cell.angle_gamma   90.00
#
_symmetry.space_group_name_H-M   'P 1'
#
loop_
_entity.id
_entity.type
_entity.pdbx_description
1 polymer ?
#
loop_
_entity_poly.entity_id
_entity_poly.type
_entity_poly.pdbx_seq_one_letter_code
_entity_poly.pdbx_strand_id
1 'polypeptide(L)'
;MNAGVDAARVLIVEDSEVIRVSVETALAEAGCRVLGRPDGADLEQQLAAFRPDLVVLDVMLPGRDGFTLLEAIRRHSSVGIVLLTARDAVADRLRGLSGGADDYVVKPFVLAELVARVEAVLRRMGRTQPVIELGDLVVDVEAGLVHRAGTPVELTATELKLLVFLARRRDRVVGKAQLLTAVWGYDDYAANLVEVHVSALRRKLEAHGPRLLHTVRAQGYVLREPA
;
A
#
# COMPACT_ATOMS: atom_id res chain seq x y z
N MET A 1 -0.55 -2.39 -26.32
CA MET A 1 -1.31 -1.40 -25.54
C MET A 1 -1.24 -1.86 -24.10
N ASN A 2 -0.24 -1.37 -23.34
CA ASN A 2 -0.12 -1.68 -21.93
C ASN A 2 -1.22 -0.91 -21.18
N ALA A 3 -2.24 -1.64 -20.70
CA ALA A 3 -3.16 -1.10 -19.70
C ALA A 3 -2.33 -0.87 -18.42
N GLY A 4 -1.88 0.35 -18.24
CA GLY A 4 -1.26 0.75 -16.98
C GLY A 4 -2.24 0.44 -15.86
N VAL A 5 -1.84 -0.43 -14.93
CA VAL A 5 -2.65 -0.74 -13.76
C VAL A 5 -2.82 0.54 -12.97
N ASP A 6 -4.05 1.04 -12.94
CA ASP A 6 -4.39 2.21 -12.14
C ASP A 6 -4.09 1.91 -10.67
N ALA A 7 -3.37 2.82 -10.01
CA ALA A 7 -3.12 2.74 -8.57
C ALA A 7 -4.45 2.55 -7.81
N ALA A 8 -4.50 1.61 -6.87
CA ALA A 8 -5.69 1.36 -6.07
C ALA A 8 -6.16 2.66 -5.41
N ARG A 9 -7.45 2.95 -5.50
CA ARG A 9 -8.04 4.17 -4.97
C ARG A 9 -8.59 3.92 -3.59
N VAL A 10 -8.12 4.67 -2.60
CA VAL A 10 -8.53 4.55 -1.21
C VAL A 10 -9.18 5.85 -0.74
N LEU A 11 -10.43 5.77 -0.30
CA LEU A 11 -11.12 6.87 0.37
C LEU A 11 -10.92 6.72 1.88
N ILE A 12 -10.54 7.80 2.56
CA ILE A 12 -10.40 7.85 4.02
C ILE A 12 -11.47 8.78 4.56
N VAL A 13 -12.23 8.31 5.55
CA VAL A 13 -13.21 9.11 6.30
C VAL A 13 -12.80 9.10 7.77
N GLU A 14 -12.21 10.20 8.22
CA GLU A 14 -11.60 10.35 9.56
C GLU A 14 -11.64 11.83 9.95
N ASP A 15 -12.22 12.17 11.10
CA ASP A 15 -12.39 13.56 11.54
C ASP A 15 -11.08 14.19 12.04
N SER A 16 -10.23 13.42 12.70
CA SER A 16 -8.92 13.90 13.13
C SER A 16 -8.02 14.20 11.94
N GLU A 17 -7.70 15.46 11.72
CA GLU A 17 -6.81 15.89 10.64
C GLU A 17 -5.42 15.22 10.73
N VAL A 18 -4.89 15.10 11.95
CA VAL A 18 -3.57 14.48 12.19
C VAL A 18 -3.57 13.02 11.76
N ILE A 19 -4.59 12.25 12.13
CA ILE A 19 -4.71 10.84 11.75
C ILE A 19 -4.95 10.75 10.25
N ARG A 20 -5.89 11.51 9.70
CA ARG A 20 -6.25 11.51 8.29
C ARG A 20 -5.04 11.79 7.40
N VAL A 21 -4.29 12.88 7.65
CA VAL A 21 -3.11 13.25 6.85
C VAL A 21 -2.00 12.19 6.98
N SER A 22 -1.79 11.64 8.18
CA SER A 22 -0.80 10.58 8.39
C SER A 22 -1.14 9.32 7.59
N VAL A 23 -2.42 8.92 7.59
CA VAL A 23 -2.91 7.74 6.85
C VAL A 23 -2.87 8.00 5.34
N GLU A 24 -3.26 9.20 4.88
CA GLU A 24 -3.15 9.61 3.47
C GLU A 24 -1.71 9.49 2.98
N THR A 25 -0.76 10.03 3.75
CA THR A 25 0.66 10.00 3.40
C THR A 25 1.17 8.56 3.32
N ALA A 26 0.89 7.74 4.33
CA ALA A 26 1.36 6.34 4.37
C ALA A 26 0.79 5.50 3.21
N LEU A 27 -0.50 5.65 2.89
CA LEU A 27 -1.13 4.93 1.78
C LEU A 27 -0.66 5.45 0.42
N ALA A 28 -0.42 6.75 0.28
CA ALA A 28 0.16 7.31 -0.94
C ALA A 28 1.60 6.81 -1.16
N GLU A 29 2.40 6.69 -0.09
CA GLU A 29 3.72 6.07 -0.12
C GLU A 29 3.65 4.56 -0.44
N ALA A 30 2.58 3.88 -0.05
CA ALA A 30 2.30 2.50 -0.45
C ALA A 30 1.84 2.35 -1.91
N GLY A 31 1.72 3.48 -2.66
CA GLY A 31 1.37 3.48 -4.08
C GLY A 31 -0.13 3.59 -4.36
N CYS A 32 -0.95 3.88 -3.36
CA CYS A 32 -2.37 4.14 -3.54
C CYS A 32 -2.65 5.58 -4.01
N ARG A 33 -3.73 5.77 -4.73
CA ARG A 33 -4.33 7.08 -4.94
C ARG A 33 -5.33 7.33 -3.81
N VAL A 34 -5.10 8.36 -3.01
CA VAL A 34 -5.84 8.58 -1.77
C VAL A 34 -6.69 9.84 -1.84
N LEU A 35 -7.86 9.79 -1.21
CA LEU A 35 -8.75 10.92 -1.00
C LEU A 35 -9.23 10.91 0.46
N GLY A 36 -8.89 11.96 1.25
CA GLY A 36 -9.37 12.11 2.61
C GLY A 36 -10.60 12.99 2.73
N ARG A 37 -11.49 12.66 3.66
CA ARG A 37 -12.66 13.42 4.05
C ARG A 37 -12.76 13.48 5.57
N PRO A 38 -13.11 14.64 6.16
CA PRO A 38 -13.23 14.77 7.60
C PRO A 38 -14.53 14.18 8.15
N ASP A 39 -15.50 13.92 7.31
CA ASP A 39 -16.81 13.42 7.69
C ASP A 39 -17.47 12.59 6.57
N GLY A 40 -18.62 12.02 6.85
CA GLY A 40 -19.41 11.25 5.90
C GLY A 40 -20.54 12.02 5.21
N ALA A 41 -20.54 13.36 5.22
CA ALA A 41 -21.65 14.17 4.72
C ALA A 41 -21.95 13.90 3.23
N ASP A 42 -20.92 13.87 2.40
CA ASP A 42 -21.03 13.67 0.95
C ASP A 42 -20.55 12.29 0.48
N LEU A 43 -20.66 11.27 1.35
CA LEU A 43 -20.07 9.95 1.11
C LEU A 43 -20.54 9.33 -0.22
N GLU A 44 -21.83 9.34 -0.50
CA GLU A 44 -22.39 8.78 -1.73
C GLU A 44 -21.86 9.50 -2.98
N GLN A 45 -21.73 10.82 -2.91
CA GLN A 45 -21.15 11.62 -4.00
C GLN A 45 -19.66 11.27 -4.20
N GLN A 46 -18.90 11.12 -3.10
CA GLN A 46 -17.49 10.75 -3.16
C GLN A 46 -17.31 9.32 -3.71
N LEU A 47 -18.15 8.38 -3.32
CA LEU A 47 -18.13 7.02 -3.87
C LEU A 47 -18.38 7.03 -5.38
N ALA A 48 -19.32 7.83 -5.86
CA ALA A 48 -19.65 7.93 -7.28
C ALA A 48 -18.54 8.63 -8.08
N ALA A 49 -17.99 9.74 -7.57
CA ALA A 49 -16.99 10.56 -8.26
C ALA A 49 -15.59 9.94 -8.22
N PHE A 50 -15.12 9.53 -7.04
CA PHE A 50 -13.78 8.99 -6.84
C PHE A 50 -13.70 7.50 -7.18
N ARG A 51 -14.81 6.75 -7.08
CA ARG A 51 -14.90 5.29 -7.30
C ARG A 51 -13.78 4.55 -6.56
N PRO A 52 -13.74 4.62 -5.23
CA PRO A 52 -12.69 3.96 -4.46
C PRO A 52 -12.76 2.43 -4.63
N ASP A 53 -11.61 1.79 -4.53
CA ASP A 53 -11.49 0.33 -4.43
C ASP A 53 -11.60 -0.11 -2.96
N LEU A 54 -11.28 0.80 -2.02
CA LEU A 54 -11.36 0.57 -0.58
C LEU A 54 -11.70 1.88 0.16
N VAL A 55 -12.46 1.75 1.24
CA VAL A 55 -12.76 2.83 2.19
C VAL A 55 -12.14 2.50 3.54
N VAL A 56 -11.31 3.41 4.09
CA VAL A 56 -10.92 3.42 5.49
C VAL A 56 -11.91 4.32 6.22
N LEU A 57 -12.66 3.79 7.18
CA LEU A 57 -13.79 4.46 7.78
C LEU A 57 -13.66 4.47 9.31
N ASP A 58 -13.59 5.65 9.90
CA ASP A 58 -13.71 5.77 11.35
C ASP A 58 -15.14 5.47 11.80
N VAL A 59 -15.24 4.69 12.86
CA VAL A 59 -16.53 4.39 13.52
C VAL A 59 -17.04 5.60 14.28
N MET A 60 -16.14 6.39 14.88
CA MET A 60 -16.44 7.51 15.76
C MET A 60 -16.43 8.85 15.03
N LEU A 61 -17.28 9.03 14.03
CA LEU A 61 -17.38 10.29 13.30
C LEU A 61 -18.41 11.25 13.92
N PRO A 62 -18.16 12.55 13.93
CA PRO A 62 -19.14 13.54 14.37
C PRO A 62 -20.34 13.57 13.42
N GLY A 63 -21.54 13.53 13.97
CA GLY A 63 -22.81 13.70 13.24
C GLY A 63 -23.37 12.44 12.58
N ARG A 64 -22.55 11.51 12.09
CA ARG A 64 -22.99 10.22 11.54
C ARG A 64 -22.17 9.07 12.13
N ASP A 65 -22.84 8.09 12.71
CA ASP A 65 -22.21 6.85 13.16
C ASP A 65 -21.58 6.11 11.96
N GLY A 66 -20.31 5.74 12.08
CA GLY A 66 -19.59 5.01 11.03
C GLY A 66 -20.26 3.67 10.65
N PHE A 67 -20.97 3.03 11.54
CA PHE A 67 -21.77 1.84 11.20
C PHE A 67 -22.96 2.16 10.28
N THR A 68 -23.59 3.30 10.48
CA THR A 68 -24.65 3.79 9.56
C THR A 68 -24.07 4.05 8.17
N LEU A 69 -22.85 4.61 8.10
CA LEU A 69 -22.15 4.80 6.83
C LEU A 69 -21.73 3.48 6.20
N LEU A 70 -21.25 2.51 6.98
CA LEU A 70 -20.94 1.15 6.53
C LEU A 70 -22.16 0.52 5.86
N GLU A 71 -23.33 0.53 6.52
CA GLU A 71 -24.57 0.00 5.99
C GLU A 71 -25.01 0.73 4.70
N ALA A 72 -24.83 2.06 4.65
CA ALA A 72 -25.13 2.84 3.45
C ALA A 72 -24.21 2.44 2.27
N ILE A 73 -22.91 2.25 2.51
CA ILE A 73 -21.97 1.78 1.49
C ILE A 73 -22.36 0.39 1.00
N ARG A 74 -22.64 -0.54 1.91
CA ARG A 74 -22.94 -1.93 1.57
C ARG A 74 -24.23 -2.12 0.79
N ARG A 75 -25.20 -1.23 0.94
CA ARG A 75 -26.44 -1.27 0.14
C ARG A 75 -26.21 -1.07 -1.34
N HIS A 76 -25.16 -0.36 -1.73
CA HIS A 76 -24.94 0.08 -3.09
C HIS A 76 -23.56 -0.31 -3.67
N SER A 77 -22.65 -0.87 -2.86
CA SER A 77 -21.28 -1.13 -3.29
C SER A 77 -20.66 -2.33 -2.58
N SER A 78 -19.82 -3.06 -3.31
CA SER A 78 -18.94 -4.12 -2.81
C SER A 78 -17.50 -3.62 -2.58
N VAL A 79 -17.29 -2.31 -2.45
CA VAL A 79 -15.99 -1.69 -2.14
C VAL A 79 -15.40 -2.27 -0.86
N GLY A 80 -14.07 -2.45 -0.77
CA GLY A 80 -13.43 -2.88 0.46
C GLY A 80 -13.65 -1.90 1.60
N ILE A 81 -13.88 -2.36 2.82
CA ILE A 81 -14.03 -1.48 3.99
C ILE A 81 -13.14 -1.97 5.13
N VAL A 82 -12.25 -1.09 5.58
CA VAL A 82 -11.47 -1.24 6.81
C VAL A 82 -11.96 -0.22 7.82
N LEU A 83 -12.46 -0.70 8.96
CA LEU A 83 -12.94 0.18 10.04
C LEU A 83 -11.79 0.61 10.95
N LEU A 84 -11.79 1.88 11.36
CA LEU A 84 -10.99 2.37 12.49
C LEU A 84 -11.91 2.44 13.72
N THR A 85 -11.54 1.79 14.82
CA THR A 85 -12.39 1.69 16.01
C THR A 85 -11.62 1.95 17.30
N ALA A 86 -12.30 2.38 18.35
CA ALA A 86 -11.70 2.54 19.66
C ALA A 86 -11.50 1.18 20.38
N ARG A 87 -10.59 1.11 21.35
CA ARG A 87 -10.10 -0.10 22.01
C ARG A 87 -11.17 -0.94 22.75
N ASP A 88 -12.28 -0.35 23.16
CA ASP A 88 -13.24 -0.99 24.09
C ASP A 88 -14.40 -1.73 23.40
N ALA A 89 -14.35 -1.90 22.10
CA ALA A 89 -15.48 -2.32 21.29
C ALA A 89 -15.35 -3.74 20.75
N VAL A 90 -15.31 -4.77 21.64
CA VAL A 90 -15.59 -6.16 21.18
C VAL A 90 -16.98 -6.22 20.51
N ALA A 91 -17.94 -5.48 21.06
CA ALA A 91 -19.28 -5.33 20.48
C ALA A 91 -19.22 -4.64 19.10
N ASP A 92 -18.39 -3.59 18.94
CA ASP A 92 -18.24 -2.87 17.68
C ASP A 92 -17.53 -3.70 16.61
N ARG A 93 -16.55 -4.53 17.01
CA ARG A 93 -15.91 -5.50 16.09
C ARG A 93 -16.90 -6.53 15.54
N LEU A 94 -17.70 -7.10 16.42
CA LEU A 94 -18.75 -8.05 16.02
C LEU A 94 -19.80 -7.37 15.14
N ARG A 95 -20.22 -6.15 15.49
CA ARG A 95 -21.15 -5.35 14.70
C ARG A 95 -20.57 -4.96 13.34
N GLY A 96 -19.32 -4.54 13.27
CA GLY A 96 -18.65 -4.17 12.02
C GLY A 96 -18.49 -5.35 11.06
N LEU A 97 -18.02 -6.49 11.55
CA LEU A 97 -17.87 -7.70 10.76
C LEU A 97 -19.24 -8.24 10.31
N SER A 98 -20.25 -8.25 11.19
CA SER A 98 -21.64 -8.62 10.83
C SER A 98 -22.25 -7.60 9.88
N GLY A 99 -21.87 -6.33 9.93
CA GLY A 99 -22.28 -5.26 9.03
C GLY A 99 -21.59 -5.28 7.67
N GLY A 100 -20.64 -6.21 7.45
CA GLY A 100 -19.97 -6.41 6.17
C GLY A 100 -18.65 -5.64 6.00
N ALA A 101 -17.98 -5.21 7.07
CA ALA A 101 -16.60 -4.74 6.99
C ALA A 101 -15.65 -5.89 6.63
N ASP A 102 -14.60 -5.61 5.87
CA ASP A 102 -13.62 -6.60 5.42
C ASP A 102 -12.49 -6.80 6.44
N ASP A 103 -12.19 -5.75 7.23
CA ASP A 103 -11.22 -5.77 8.34
C ASP A 103 -11.46 -4.58 9.27
N TYR A 104 -10.74 -4.54 10.40
CA TYR A 104 -10.76 -3.43 11.34
C TYR A 104 -9.38 -3.18 11.95
N VAL A 105 -9.13 -1.95 12.39
CA VAL A 105 -7.91 -1.53 13.10
C VAL A 105 -8.31 -0.77 14.36
N VAL A 106 -7.70 -1.13 15.47
CA VAL A 106 -8.01 -0.52 16.78
C VAL A 106 -7.12 0.69 17.03
N LYS A 107 -7.72 1.83 17.36
CA LYS A 107 -7.00 3.05 17.81
C LYS A 107 -6.51 2.89 19.26
N PRO A 108 -5.26 3.29 19.60
CA PRO A 108 -4.22 3.79 18.70
C PRO A 108 -3.54 2.66 17.90
N PHE A 109 -3.18 2.91 16.66
CA PHE A 109 -2.56 1.94 15.75
C PHE A 109 -1.22 2.44 15.21
N VAL A 110 -0.42 1.50 14.73
CA VAL A 110 0.80 1.79 13.97
C VAL A 110 0.42 1.91 12.49
N LEU A 111 0.86 2.97 11.80
CA LEU A 111 0.54 3.20 10.38
C LEU A 111 0.89 2.00 9.50
N ALA A 112 2.03 1.34 9.76
CA ALA A 112 2.43 0.14 9.02
C ALA A 112 1.43 -1.02 9.15
N GLU A 113 0.76 -1.17 10.30
CA GLU A 113 -0.31 -2.16 10.49
C GLU A 113 -1.51 -1.83 9.61
N LEU A 114 -1.97 -0.57 9.63
CA LEU A 114 -3.11 -0.14 8.81
C LEU A 114 -2.81 -0.35 7.31
N VAL A 115 -1.63 0.06 6.85
CA VAL A 115 -1.21 -0.13 5.45
C VAL A 115 -1.23 -1.61 5.07
N ALA A 116 -0.67 -2.48 5.91
CA ALA A 116 -0.64 -3.93 5.65
C ALA A 116 -2.06 -4.54 5.56
N ARG A 117 -3.00 -4.10 6.39
CA ARG A 117 -4.41 -4.55 6.36
C ARG A 117 -5.14 -4.04 5.13
N VAL A 118 -4.97 -2.76 4.77
CA VAL A 118 -5.51 -2.19 3.53
C VAL A 118 -5.01 -2.96 2.31
N GLU A 119 -3.69 -3.22 2.22
CA GLU A 119 -3.13 -4.04 1.14
C GLU A 119 -3.70 -5.47 1.11
N ALA A 120 -3.90 -6.09 2.28
CA ALA A 120 -4.48 -7.43 2.37
C ALA A 120 -5.93 -7.48 1.87
N VAL A 121 -6.74 -6.46 2.19
CA VAL A 121 -8.11 -6.35 1.68
C VAL A 121 -8.11 -6.12 0.18
N LEU A 122 -7.34 -5.16 -0.32
CA LEU A 122 -7.21 -4.85 -1.76
C LEU A 122 -6.77 -6.10 -2.55
N ARG A 123 -5.84 -6.88 -2.02
CA ARG A 123 -5.37 -8.14 -2.63
C ARG A 123 -6.51 -9.17 -2.71
N ARG A 124 -7.26 -9.40 -1.62
CA ARG A 124 -8.42 -10.31 -1.62
C ARG A 124 -9.49 -9.92 -2.63
N MET A 125 -9.62 -8.62 -2.91
CA MET A 125 -10.54 -8.07 -3.89
C MET A 125 -10.00 -8.11 -5.33
N GLY A 126 -8.78 -8.62 -5.56
CA GLY A 126 -8.14 -8.62 -6.88
C GLY A 126 -7.77 -7.21 -7.39
N ARG A 127 -7.65 -6.22 -6.48
CA ARG A 127 -7.34 -4.82 -6.82
C ARG A 127 -5.86 -4.50 -6.75
N THR A 128 -5.03 -5.42 -6.28
CA THR A 128 -3.58 -5.36 -6.39
C THR A 128 -3.14 -6.49 -7.30
N GLN A 129 -2.31 -6.18 -8.29
CA GLN A 129 -1.74 -7.26 -9.09
C GLN A 129 -0.70 -8.00 -8.25
N PRO A 130 -0.81 -9.32 -8.12
CA PRO A 130 0.23 -10.13 -7.50
C PRO A 130 1.52 -10.09 -8.33
N VAL A 131 1.42 -9.75 -9.61
CA VAL A 131 2.55 -9.70 -10.55
C VAL A 131 2.87 -8.26 -10.93
N ILE A 132 4.11 -7.85 -10.70
CA ILE A 132 4.65 -6.56 -11.15
C ILE A 132 5.51 -6.81 -12.38
N GLU A 133 5.20 -6.12 -13.47
CA GLU A 133 5.98 -6.19 -14.72
C GLU A 133 6.70 -4.86 -14.96
N LEU A 134 8.00 -4.93 -15.26
CA LEU A 134 8.83 -3.80 -15.63
C LEU A 134 9.83 -4.25 -16.74
N GLY A 135 9.48 -3.97 -17.98
CA GLY A 135 10.22 -4.50 -19.14
C GLY A 135 10.25 -6.02 -19.11
N ASP A 136 11.44 -6.60 -19.04
CA ASP A 136 11.67 -8.04 -18.96
C ASP A 136 11.73 -8.60 -17.52
N LEU A 137 11.53 -7.75 -16.52
CA LEU A 137 11.42 -8.14 -15.11
C LEU A 137 9.96 -8.44 -14.76
N VAL A 138 9.73 -9.65 -14.23
CA VAL A 138 8.43 -10.11 -13.74
C VAL A 138 8.59 -10.51 -12.28
N VAL A 139 7.81 -9.92 -11.38
CA VAL A 139 7.83 -10.20 -9.94
C VAL A 139 6.45 -10.68 -9.52
N ASP A 140 6.30 -11.97 -9.24
CA ASP A 140 5.13 -12.50 -8.55
C ASP A 140 5.31 -12.31 -7.06
N VAL A 141 4.62 -11.32 -6.52
CA VAL A 141 4.76 -10.91 -5.11
C VAL A 141 4.18 -11.96 -4.16
N GLU A 142 3.14 -12.67 -4.60
CA GLU A 142 2.45 -13.66 -3.77
C GLU A 142 3.22 -14.99 -3.73
N ALA A 143 3.68 -15.47 -4.88
CA ALA A 143 4.52 -16.66 -4.96
C ALA A 143 5.96 -16.40 -4.52
N GLY A 144 6.38 -15.13 -4.39
CA GLY A 144 7.76 -14.77 -4.09
C GLY A 144 8.73 -15.07 -5.23
N LEU A 145 8.22 -15.20 -6.45
CA LEU A 145 9.01 -15.57 -7.63
C LEU A 145 9.41 -14.33 -8.43
N VAL A 146 10.66 -14.35 -8.88
CA VAL A 146 11.21 -13.27 -9.71
C VAL A 146 11.81 -13.88 -10.98
N HIS A 147 11.43 -13.33 -12.12
CA HIS A 147 12.01 -13.69 -13.43
C HIS A 147 12.58 -12.46 -14.09
N ARG A 148 13.71 -12.62 -14.76
CA ARG A 148 14.32 -11.60 -15.60
C ARG A 148 14.62 -12.19 -16.97
N ALA A 149 14.09 -11.60 -18.04
CA ALA A 149 14.17 -12.14 -19.39
C ALA A 149 13.77 -13.65 -19.45
N GLY A 150 12.72 -14.04 -18.71
CA GLY A 150 12.25 -15.42 -18.59
C GLY A 150 13.09 -16.34 -17.69
N THR A 151 14.24 -15.87 -17.18
CA THR A 151 15.13 -16.66 -16.30
C THR A 151 14.78 -16.40 -14.83
N PRO A 152 14.61 -17.44 -13.98
CA PRO A 152 14.38 -17.28 -12.56
C PRO A 152 15.57 -16.57 -11.87
N VAL A 153 15.26 -15.63 -10.98
CA VAL A 153 16.25 -14.92 -10.17
C VAL A 153 16.00 -15.22 -8.70
N GLU A 154 16.93 -15.93 -8.06
CA GLU A 154 16.82 -16.25 -6.64
C GLU A 154 17.15 -15.03 -5.76
N LEU A 155 16.17 -14.56 -5.01
CA LEU A 155 16.31 -13.45 -4.06
C LEU A 155 16.11 -13.94 -2.63
N THR A 156 16.84 -13.34 -1.70
CA THR A 156 16.53 -13.46 -0.28
C THR A 156 15.23 -12.69 0.04
N ALA A 157 14.60 -12.99 1.18
CA ALA A 157 13.38 -12.30 1.61
C ALA A 157 13.56 -10.78 1.69
N THR A 158 14.73 -10.31 2.12
CA THR A 158 15.05 -8.88 2.20
C THR A 158 15.23 -8.25 0.81
N GLU A 159 15.93 -8.94 -0.10
CA GLU A 159 16.10 -8.48 -1.48
C GLU A 159 14.76 -8.43 -2.23
N LEU A 160 13.88 -9.41 -2.00
CA LEU A 160 12.53 -9.43 -2.57
C LEU A 160 11.69 -8.25 -2.04
N LYS A 161 11.68 -8.00 -0.72
CA LYS A 161 11.00 -6.84 -0.13
C LYS A 161 11.51 -5.54 -0.73
N LEU A 162 12.83 -5.39 -0.86
CA LEU A 162 13.47 -4.22 -1.45
C LEU A 162 13.05 -4.03 -2.91
N LEU A 163 13.07 -5.11 -3.71
CA LEU A 163 12.65 -5.10 -5.11
C LEU A 163 11.18 -4.71 -5.26
N VAL A 164 10.29 -5.36 -4.50
CA VAL A 164 8.84 -5.07 -4.54
C VAL A 164 8.56 -3.63 -4.16
N PHE A 165 9.22 -3.10 -3.12
CA PHE A 165 9.05 -1.72 -2.70
C PHE A 165 9.45 -0.72 -3.77
N LEU A 166 10.58 -0.95 -4.44
CA LEU A 166 11.06 -0.12 -5.55
C LEU A 166 10.20 -0.28 -6.81
N ALA A 167 9.77 -1.49 -7.12
CA ALA A 167 8.97 -1.80 -8.32
C ALA A 167 7.58 -1.17 -8.26
N ARG A 168 6.95 -1.15 -7.08
CA ARG A 168 5.68 -0.41 -6.85
C ARG A 168 5.83 1.11 -7.00
N ARG A 169 7.05 1.63 -6.92
CA ARG A 169 7.43 3.05 -7.05
C ARG A 169 8.32 3.30 -8.27
N ARG A 170 8.15 2.47 -9.32
CA ARG A 170 8.92 2.62 -10.55
C ARG A 170 8.95 4.07 -11.02
N ASP A 171 10.06 4.49 -11.58
CA ASP A 171 10.33 5.85 -12.08
C ASP A 171 10.38 6.95 -11.01
N ARG A 172 10.23 6.59 -9.72
CA ARG A 172 10.36 7.52 -8.61
C ARG A 172 11.63 7.25 -7.83
N VAL A 173 12.32 8.32 -7.46
CA VAL A 173 13.51 8.23 -6.59
C VAL A 173 13.04 7.96 -5.16
N VAL A 174 13.59 6.92 -4.56
CA VAL A 174 13.30 6.52 -3.17
C VAL A 174 14.54 6.76 -2.33
N GLY A 175 14.42 7.56 -1.27
CA GLY A 175 15.50 7.88 -0.35
C GLY A 175 15.91 6.68 0.52
N LYS A 176 17.17 6.70 1.01
CA LYS A 176 17.69 5.61 1.87
C LYS A 176 16.89 5.44 3.15
N ALA A 177 16.48 6.52 3.81
CA ALA A 177 15.68 6.47 5.02
C ALA A 177 14.33 5.78 4.77
N GLN A 178 13.66 6.10 3.66
CA GLN A 178 12.41 5.44 3.27
C GLN A 178 12.60 3.93 3.03
N LEU A 179 13.72 3.54 2.40
CA LEU A 179 14.04 2.13 2.20
C LEU A 179 14.31 1.40 3.52
N LEU A 180 15.04 2.03 4.46
CA LEU A 180 15.31 1.47 5.78
C LEU A 180 14.00 1.21 6.54
N THR A 181 13.15 2.21 6.65
CA THR A 181 11.87 2.07 7.35
C THR A 181 10.98 1.01 6.69
N ALA A 182 10.86 1.03 5.36
CA ALA A 182 9.93 0.15 4.63
C ALA A 182 10.38 -1.32 4.61
N VAL A 183 11.67 -1.60 4.54
CA VAL A 183 12.19 -2.97 4.38
C VAL A 183 12.59 -3.59 5.71
N TRP A 184 13.14 -2.80 6.64
CA TRP A 184 13.66 -3.28 7.93
C TRP A 184 12.84 -2.83 9.14
N GLY A 185 11.99 -1.81 9.00
CA GLY A 185 11.08 -1.36 10.07
C GLY A 185 11.73 -0.50 11.15
N TYR A 186 12.96 -0.01 10.95
CA TYR A 186 13.72 0.77 11.94
C TYR A 186 14.43 1.95 11.30
N ASP A 187 14.60 3.02 12.07
CA ASP A 187 15.31 4.25 11.64
C ASP A 187 16.81 4.25 11.98
N ASP A 188 17.28 3.30 12.80
CA ASP A 188 18.62 3.32 13.39
C ASP A 188 19.45 2.08 13.01
N TYR A 189 19.85 2.01 11.73
CA TYR A 189 20.76 0.98 11.22
C TYR A 189 22.02 1.54 10.59
N ALA A 190 23.08 0.70 10.51
CA ALA A 190 24.31 1.04 9.85
C ALA A 190 24.06 1.62 8.45
N ALA A 191 24.60 2.80 8.17
CA ALA A 191 24.35 3.59 6.96
C ALA A 191 24.61 2.85 5.64
N ASN A 192 25.34 1.74 5.66
CA ASN A 192 25.70 0.93 4.51
C ASN A 192 24.78 -0.28 4.26
N LEU A 193 23.78 -0.52 5.13
CA LEU A 193 22.88 -1.70 4.99
C LEU A 193 22.11 -1.68 3.67
N VAL A 194 21.55 -0.52 3.33
CA VAL A 194 20.83 -0.33 2.08
C VAL A 194 21.76 -0.55 0.88
N GLU A 195 22.97 0.01 0.91
CA GLU A 195 23.95 -0.13 -0.16
C GLU A 195 24.34 -1.58 -0.43
N VAL A 196 24.53 -2.36 0.63
CA VAL A 196 24.89 -3.77 0.52
C VAL A 196 23.79 -4.55 -0.18
N HIS A 197 22.53 -4.37 0.25
CA HIS A 197 21.39 -5.08 -0.34
C HIS A 197 21.07 -4.59 -1.75
N VAL A 198 21.17 -3.29 -2.01
CA VAL A 198 21.03 -2.72 -3.36
C VAL A 198 22.10 -3.28 -4.30
N SER A 199 23.36 -3.36 -3.85
CA SER A 199 24.44 -3.93 -4.65
C SER A 199 24.22 -5.41 -4.94
N ALA A 200 23.78 -6.19 -3.96
CA ALA A 200 23.48 -7.62 -4.14
C ALA A 200 22.31 -7.83 -5.10
N LEU A 201 21.20 -7.11 -4.90
CA LEU A 201 20.04 -7.14 -5.77
C LEU A 201 20.40 -6.74 -7.20
N ARG A 202 21.12 -5.63 -7.36
CA ARG A 202 21.59 -5.15 -8.68
C ARG A 202 22.38 -6.22 -9.40
N ARG A 203 23.38 -6.81 -8.75
CA ARG A 203 24.19 -7.88 -9.35
C ARG A 203 23.35 -9.05 -9.85
N LYS A 204 22.34 -9.48 -9.08
CA LYS A 204 21.45 -10.59 -9.44
C LYS A 204 20.57 -10.24 -10.65
N LEU A 205 20.02 -9.03 -10.68
CA LEU A 205 19.19 -8.58 -11.80
C LEU A 205 20.02 -8.35 -13.07
N GLU A 206 21.21 -7.75 -12.95
CA GLU A 206 22.09 -7.45 -14.10
C GLU A 206 22.76 -8.70 -14.70
N ALA A 207 22.74 -9.83 -14.00
CA ALA A 207 23.21 -11.11 -14.56
C ALA A 207 22.34 -11.58 -15.74
N HIS A 208 21.11 -11.09 -15.86
CA HIS A 208 20.13 -11.57 -16.86
C HIS A 208 19.57 -10.45 -17.75
N GLY A 209 20.13 -9.24 -17.69
CA GLY A 209 19.66 -8.14 -18.53
C GLY A 209 20.26 -6.78 -18.15
N PRO A 210 19.90 -5.73 -18.89
CA PRO A 210 20.42 -4.39 -18.64
C PRO A 210 19.99 -3.84 -17.30
N ARG A 211 20.69 -2.80 -16.83
CA ARG A 211 20.45 -2.18 -15.52
C ARG A 211 19.06 -1.60 -15.42
N LEU A 212 18.29 -2.03 -14.39
CA LEU A 212 17.03 -1.44 -13.99
C LEU A 212 17.14 -0.60 -12.71
N LEU A 213 18.02 -1.00 -11.77
CA LEU A 213 18.16 -0.34 -10.48
C LEU A 213 19.30 0.68 -10.52
N HIS A 214 18.95 1.96 -10.55
CA HIS A 214 19.88 3.08 -10.67
C HIS A 214 20.06 3.80 -9.34
N THR A 215 21.25 4.39 -9.16
CA THR A 215 21.57 5.29 -8.05
C THR A 215 21.42 6.73 -8.53
N VAL A 216 20.61 7.51 -7.82
CA VAL A 216 20.53 8.96 -7.99
C VAL A 216 21.36 9.59 -6.89
N ARG A 217 22.50 10.22 -7.27
CA ARG A 217 23.47 10.76 -6.30
C ARG A 217 22.79 11.71 -5.31
N ALA A 218 23.12 11.55 -4.04
CA ALA A 218 22.59 12.31 -2.89
C ALA A 218 21.06 12.19 -2.65
N GLN A 219 20.29 11.47 -3.49
CA GLN A 219 18.85 11.34 -3.34
C GLN A 219 18.41 9.91 -2.98
N GLY A 220 19.01 8.87 -3.58
CA GLY A 220 18.63 7.49 -3.30
C GLY A 220 18.69 6.58 -4.53
N TYR A 221 17.66 5.77 -4.70
CA TYR A 221 17.59 4.75 -5.74
C TYR A 221 16.29 4.82 -6.52
N VAL A 222 16.34 4.43 -7.77
CA VAL A 222 15.16 4.35 -8.65
C VAL A 222 15.23 3.05 -9.45
N LEU A 223 14.09 2.36 -9.55
CA LEU A 223 13.89 1.25 -10.46
C LEU A 223 13.14 1.75 -11.69
N ARG A 224 13.72 1.57 -12.87
CA ARG A 224 13.14 2.01 -14.14
C ARG A 224 13.64 1.15 -15.29
N GLU A 225 12.90 1.14 -16.39
CA GLU A 225 13.35 0.51 -17.63
C GLU A 225 14.63 1.19 -18.15
N PRO A 226 15.49 0.42 -18.85
CA PRO A 226 16.60 1.01 -19.56
C PRO A 226 16.07 1.97 -20.64
N ALA A 227 16.74 3.09 -20.80
CA ALA A 227 16.42 4.06 -21.85
C ALA A 227 16.78 3.52 -23.23
#